data_ee273e87dde920c55ec3882d1876ea2f
#
_entry.id   ee273e87dde920c55ec3882d1876ea2f
#
_cell.length_a   1.000
_cell.length_b   1.000
_cell.length_c   1.000
_cell.angle_alpha   90.00
_cell.angle_beta   90.00
_cell.angle_gamma   90.00
#
_symmetry.space_group_name_H-M   'P 1'
#
loop_
_entity.id
_entity.type
_entity.pdbx_description
1 polymer ?
#
loop_
_entity_poly.entity_id
_entity_poly.type
_entity_poly.pdbx_seq_one_letter_code
_entity_poly.pdbx_strand_id
1 'polypeptide(L)'
;MSVSNLSFNFLDVDSGEASDLPRIEGSFIAYTPEQWREGSGDGIFTCTDDEKGVADLYLIDDGKGKVSVRYNHRKNGERSSVEFYSVGDRSRIDTILDVGEDQFVPSGSLIDPRLAWKVLNEFVSSPHEIPQSVEWISSQDVNWPQDW
;
A
#
# COMPACT_ATOMS: atom_id res chain seq x y z
N MET A 1 -6.20 2.22 -26.90
CA MET A 1 -5.12 1.86 -25.97
C MET A 1 -5.31 2.63 -24.67
N SER A 2 -5.49 1.92 -23.58
CA SER A 2 -5.63 2.58 -22.27
C SER A 2 -4.26 3.05 -21.78
N VAL A 3 -4.24 4.19 -21.09
CA VAL A 3 -3.03 4.76 -20.50
C VAL A 3 -3.26 4.90 -19.01
N SER A 4 -2.40 4.27 -18.22
CA SER A 4 -2.44 4.41 -16.78
C SER A 4 -1.55 5.57 -16.35
N ASN A 5 -2.11 6.48 -15.59
CA ASN A 5 -1.40 7.63 -15.05
C ASN A 5 -1.13 7.40 -13.56
N LEU A 6 0.14 7.37 -13.20
CA LEU A 6 0.55 7.26 -11.80
C LEU A 6 0.70 8.66 -11.18
N SER A 7 0.09 8.82 -10.00
CA SER A 7 0.32 9.98 -9.13
C SER A 7 0.51 9.44 -7.72
N PHE A 8 1.45 10.03 -6.96
CA PHE A 8 1.64 9.55 -5.60
C PHE A 8 2.07 10.67 -4.65
N ASN A 9 1.77 10.43 -3.37
CA ASN A 9 2.32 11.19 -2.26
C ASN A 9 3.03 10.19 -1.35
N PHE A 10 4.27 10.46 -1.03
CA PHE A 10 5.09 9.59 -0.21
C PHE A 10 6.13 10.42 0.54
N LEU A 11 6.07 10.39 1.86
CA LEU A 11 6.96 11.17 2.74
C LEU A 11 6.95 12.65 2.34
N ASP A 12 8.06 13.17 1.85
CA ASP A 12 8.20 14.58 1.44
C ASP A 12 7.96 14.80 -0.07
N VAL A 13 7.53 13.78 -0.79
CA VAL A 13 7.21 13.90 -2.21
C VAL A 13 5.71 14.08 -2.39
N ASP A 14 5.29 15.27 -2.85
CA ASP A 14 3.90 15.57 -3.16
C ASP A 14 3.69 15.54 -4.67
N SER A 15 2.56 14.96 -5.10
CA SER A 15 2.20 14.90 -6.51
C SER A 15 3.31 14.29 -7.39
N GLY A 16 3.94 13.23 -6.87
CA GLY A 16 4.99 12.52 -7.60
C GLY A 16 4.46 11.79 -8.83
N GLU A 17 5.31 11.61 -9.80
CA GLU A 17 5.03 10.89 -11.04
C GLU A 17 5.94 9.67 -11.16
N ALA A 18 5.72 8.84 -12.19
CA ALA A 18 6.53 7.63 -12.37
C ALA A 18 8.04 7.93 -12.44
N SER A 19 8.43 9.09 -13.01
CA SER A 19 9.83 9.49 -13.09
C SER A 19 10.45 9.81 -11.74
N ASP A 20 9.63 10.03 -10.70
CA ASP A 20 10.11 10.32 -9.35
C ASP A 20 10.38 9.06 -8.52
N LEU A 21 9.98 7.88 -9.00
CA LEU A 21 10.13 6.63 -8.25
C LEU A 21 11.57 6.33 -7.84
N PRO A 22 12.60 6.53 -8.70
CA PRO A 22 13.98 6.27 -8.27
C PRO A 22 14.42 7.09 -7.06
N ARG A 23 13.80 8.26 -6.84
CA ARG A 23 14.12 9.14 -5.71
C ARG A 23 13.69 8.57 -4.37
N ILE A 24 12.67 7.70 -4.35
CA ILE A 24 12.12 7.16 -3.11
C ILE A 24 12.64 5.75 -2.79
N GLU A 25 13.37 5.12 -3.71
CA GLU A 25 13.90 3.77 -3.51
C GLU A 25 14.71 3.64 -2.22
N GLY A 26 15.56 4.62 -1.94
CA GLY A 26 16.43 4.60 -0.74
C GLY A 26 15.64 4.54 0.56
N SER A 27 14.43 5.10 0.59
CA SER A 27 13.59 5.07 1.78
C SER A 27 13.12 3.65 2.12
N PHE A 28 13.05 2.77 1.13
CA PHE A 28 12.71 1.36 1.33
C PHE A 28 13.94 0.51 1.62
N ILE A 29 15.01 0.70 0.84
CA ILE A 29 16.22 -0.11 0.93
C ILE A 29 17.00 0.23 2.21
N ALA A 30 17.03 1.51 2.57
CA ALA A 30 17.67 2.00 3.79
C ALA A 30 16.60 2.56 4.74
N TYR A 31 15.57 1.77 5.00
CA TYR A 31 14.44 2.16 5.84
C TYR A 31 14.92 2.57 7.23
N THR A 32 14.42 3.72 7.73
CA THR A 32 14.51 4.14 9.12
C THR A 32 13.14 4.60 9.60
N PRO A 33 12.70 4.17 10.79
CA PRO A 33 11.40 4.63 11.32
C PRO A 33 11.30 6.14 11.43
N GLU A 34 12.42 6.80 11.72
CA GLU A 34 12.49 8.25 11.89
C GLU A 34 12.13 8.98 10.60
N GLN A 35 12.70 8.53 9.47
CA GLN A 35 12.43 9.15 8.18
C GLN A 35 10.95 9.04 7.80
N TRP A 36 10.36 7.88 7.99
CA TRP A 36 8.96 7.67 7.64
C TRP A 36 8.04 8.47 8.54
N ARG A 37 8.37 8.60 9.82
CA ARG A 37 7.58 9.36 10.77
C ARG A 37 7.64 10.86 10.50
N GLU A 38 8.83 11.39 10.20
CA GLU A 38 9.01 12.82 9.90
C GLU A 38 8.38 13.22 8.58
N GLY A 39 8.34 12.30 7.62
CA GLY A 39 7.85 12.57 6.27
C GLY A 39 6.37 12.28 6.06
N SER A 40 5.51 12.33 7.05
CA SER A 40 4.08 12.02 7.05
C SER A 40 3.74 10.54 7.28
N GLY A 41 4.70 9.64 7.24
CA GLY A 41 4.54 8.26 7.68
C GLY A 41 3.91 7.28 6.70
N ASP A 42 3.25 7.77 5.65
CA ASP A 42 2.47 6.93 4.77
C ASP A 42 2.72 7.28 3.31
N GLY A 43 2.39 6.33 2.44
CA GLY A 43 2.43 6.53 1.02
C GLY A 43 1.11 6.14 0.37
N ILE A 44 0.67 6.92 -0.60
CA ILE A 44 -0.50 6.62 -1.42
C ILE A 44 -0.09 6.73 -2.88
N PHE A 45 -0.24 5.63 -3.62
CA PHE A 45 0.09 5.56 -5.04
C PHE A 45 -1.17 5.23 -5.80
N THR A 46 -1.57 6.10 -6.71
CA THR A 46 -2.83 5.99 -7.46
C THR A 46 -2.55 5.92 -8.95
N CYS A 47 -3.10 4.91 -9.60
CA CYS A 47 -3.09 4.79 -11.06
C CYS A 47 -4.50 4.87 -11.58
N THR A 48 -4.74 5.78 -12.51
CA THR A 48 -6.05 5.94 -13.17
C THR A 48 -5.94 5.53 -14.63
N ASP A 49 -6.99 4.86 -15.11
CA ASP A 49 -7.07 4.39 -16.48
C ASP A 49 -8.52 4.54 -16.95
N ASP A 50 -8.71 5.15 -18.13
CA ASP A 50 -10.04 5.46 -18.66
C ASP A 50 -10.89 4.21 -18.89
N GLU A 51 -10.27 3.07 -19.12
CA GLU A 51 -10.96 1.81 -19.40
C GLU A 51 -11.04 0.90 -18.18
N LYS A 52 -9.95 0.82 -17.39
CA LYS A 52 -9.81 -0.16 -16.32
C LYS A 52 -10.19 0.35 -14.94
N GLY A 53 -10.30 1.68 -14.78
CA GLY A 53 -10.69 2.28 -13.52
C GLY A 53 -9.55 2.83 -12.70
N VAL A 54 -9.66 2.75 -11.38
CA VAL A 54 -8.70 3.32 -10.44
C VAL A 54 -8.11 2.23 -9.57
N ALA A 55 -6.80 2.20 -9.46
CA ALA A 55 -6.08 1.30 -8.56
C ALA A 55 -5.23 2.14 -7.60
N ASP A 56 -5.26 1.78 -6.33
CA ASP A 56 -4.50 2.46 -5.28
C ASP A 56 -3.64 1.44 -4.53
N LEU A 57 -2.43 1.86 -4.19
CA LEU A 57 -1.57 1.13 -3.28
C LEU A 57 -1.25 2.04 -2.10
N TYR A 58 -1.60 1.61 -0.90
CA TYR A 58 -1.33 2.34 0.34
C TYR A 58 -0.21 1.66 1.09
N LEU A 59 0.75 2.44 1.57
CA LEU A 59 1.86 1.97 2.39
C LEU A 59 1.72 2.59 3.77
N ILE A 60 1.59 1.77 4.80
CA ILE A 60 1.38 2.23 6.17
C ILE A 60 2.51 1.68 7.03
N ASP A 61 3.34 2.58 7.57
CA ASP A 61 4.48 2.25 8.39
C ASP A 61 4.05 1.91 9.83
N ASP A 62 4.63 0.86 10.42
CA ASP A 62 4.35 0.51 11.81
C ASP A 62 5.26 1.26 12.81
N GLY A 63 6.23 2.03 12.32
CA GLY A 63 7.19 2.72 13.16
C GLY A 63 8.25 1.83 13.79
N LYS A 64 8.31 0.55 13.41
CA LYS A 64 9.18 -0.45 14.04
C LYS A 64 9.93 -1.30 13.03
N GLY A 65 9.97 -0.89 11.78
CA GLY A 65 10.74 -1.59 10.77
C GLY A 65 9.94 -2.37 9.75
N LYS A 66 8.60 -2.28 9.78
CA LYS A 66 7.75 -2.99 8.84
C LYS A 66 6.66 -2.10 8.28
N VAL A 67 6.09 -2.52 7.17
CA VAL A 67 5.11 -1.75 6.41
C VAL A 67 3.92 -2.65 6.06
N SER A 68 2.70 -2.14 6.27
CA SER A 68 1.50 -2.79 5.77
C SER A 68 1.18 -2.23 4.39
N VAL A 69 0.81 -3.08 3.46
CA VAL A 69 0.45 -2.67 2.11
C VAL A 69 -1.02 -3.01 1.87
N ARG A 70 -1.77 -2.02 1.38
CA ARG A 70 -3.17 -2.23 1.01
C ARG A 70 -3.35 -1.93 -0.46
N TYR A 71 -3.94 -2.86 -1.19
CA TYR A 71 -4.27 -2.71 -2.61
C TYR A 71 -5.76 -2.54 -2.78
N ASN A 72 -6.16 -1.45 -3.42
CA ASN A 72 -7.57 -1.18 -3.74
C ASN A 72 -7.73 -1.08 -5.25
N HIS A 73 -8.81 -1.63 -5.76
CA HIS A 73 -9.14 -1.50 -7.18
C HIS A 73 -10.64 -1.31 -7.36
N ARG A 74 -10.99 -0.28 -8.09
CA ARG A 74 -12.38 -0.01 -8.49
C ARG A 74 -12.44 0.03 -10.01
N LYS A 75 -13.14 -0.94 -10.59
CA LYS A 75 -13.33 -0.98 -12.04
C LYS A 75 -14.19 0.19 -12.50
N ASN A 76 -13.94 0.63 -13.74
CA ASN A 76 -14.70 1.71 -14.31
C ASN A 76 -16.21 1.36 -14.35
N GLY A 77 -17.03 2.29 -13.86
CA GLY A 77 -18.49 2.09 -13.78
C GLY A 77 -18.98 1.39 -12.52
N GLU A 78 -18.10 0.85 -11.69
CA GLU A 78 -18.50 0.23 -10.42
C GLU A 78 -18.49 1.23 -9.29
N ARG A 79 -19.39 1.03 -8.31
CA ARG A 79 -19.50 1.92 -7.15
C ARG A 79 -18.57 1.52 -6.01
N SER A 80 -18.24 0.24 -5.91
CA SER A 80 -17.43 -0.27 -4.83
C SER A 80 -16.08 -0.76 -5.35
N SER A 81 -15.07 -0.69 -4.49
CA SER A 81 -13.74 -1.22 -4.77
C SER A 81 -13.51 -2.52 -4.03
N VAL A 82 -12.61 -3.35 -4.55
CA VAL A 82 -12.04 -4.46 -3.79
C VAL A 82 -10.86 -3.93 -3.00
N GLU A 83 -10.62 -4.51 -1.82
CA GLU A 83 -9.57 -4.07 -0.92
C GLU A 83 -8.88 -5.28 -0.33
N PHE A 84 -7.56 -5.31 -0.46
CA PHE A 84 -6.73 -6.41 0.04
C PHE A 84 -5.57 -5.88 0.86
N TYR A 85 -5.20 -6.63 1.90
CA TYR A 85 -3.99 -6.38 2.68
C TYR A 85 -2.92 -7.40 2.33
N SER A 86 -1.67 -6.96 2.32
CA SER A 86 -0.53 -7.88 2.20
C SER A 86 -0.52 -8.85 3.37
N VAL A 87 0.00 -10.06 3.17
CA VAL A 87 0.12 -11.05 4.23
C VAL A 87 1.61 -11.36 4.45
N GLY A 88 2.11 -10.95 5.60
CA GLY A 88 3.46 -11.30 6.06
C GLY A 88 3.42 -12.49 7.02
N ASP A 89 2.44 -12.50 7.92
CA ASP A 89 2.25 -13.58 8.88
C ASP A 89 0.75 -13.88 9.01
N ARG A 90 0.30 -14.93 8.35
CA ARG A 90 -1.12 -15.27 8.31
C ARG A 90 -1.69 -15.59 9.70
N SER A 91 -0.88 -16.09 10.62
CA SER A 91 -1.33 -16.42 11.95
C SER A 91 -1.71 -15.20 12.80
N ARG A 92 -1.32 -13.99 12.37
CA ARG A 92 -1.57 -12.74 13.09
C ARG A 92 -2.52 -11.79 12.36
N ILE A 93 -3.21 -12.28 11.35
CA ILE A 93 -4.10 -11.44 10.53
C ILE A 93 -5.27 -10.86 11.35
N ASP A 94 -5.75 -11.58 12.35
CA ASP A 94 -6.86 -11.11 13.17
C ASP A 94 -6.44 -10.28 14.40
N THR A 95 -5.14 -10.03 14.55
CA THR A 95 -4.61 -9.13 15.57
C THR A 95 -4.47 -7.74 14.97
N ILE A 96 -5.30 -6.80 15.38
CA ILE A 96 -5.33 -5.46 14.82
C ILE A 96 -4.44 -4.54 15.64
N LEU A 97 -3.56 -3.81 14.94
CA LEU A 97 -2.64 -2.85 15.57
C LEU A 97 -3.05 -1.43 15.26
N ASP A 98 -2.93 -0.57 16.26
CA ASP A 98 -2.94 0.87 16.08
C ASP A 98 -1.50 1.29 15.77
N VAL A 99 -1.26 1.75 14.56
CA VAL A 99 0.08 2.18 14.11
C VAL A 99 0.27 3.68 14.20
N GLY A 100 -0.68 4.39 14.83
CA GLY A 100 -0.63 5.83 15.06
C GLY A 100 -1.69 6.59 14.30
N GLU A 101 -2.08 7.75 14.81
CA GLU A 101 -3.05 8.66 14.18
C GLU A 101 -4.37 7.98 13.78
N ASP A 102 -4.84 7.08 14.63
CA ASP A 102 -6.08 6.31 14.41
C ASP A 102 -6.01 5.42 13.16
N GLN A 103 -4.82 5.04 12.74
CA GLN A 103 -4.64 4.07 11.65
C GLN A 103 -4.50 2.66 12.22
N PHE A 104 -5.30 1.75 11.68
CA PHE A 104 -5.36 0.37 12.18
C PHE A 104 -5.08 -0.59 11.03
N VAL A 105 -4.17 -1.54 11.29
CA VAL A 105 -3.83 -2.56 10.30
C VAL A 105 -3.77 -3.93 10.95
N PRO A 106 -4.03 -5.01 10.18
CA PRO A 106 -3.77 -6.35 10.72
C PRO A 106 -2.27 -6.51 10.99
N SER A 107 -1.93 -7.00 12.18
CA SER A 107 -0.54 -7.24 12.54
C SER A 107 0.14 -8.17 11.53
N GLY A 108 -0.60 -9.17 11.04
CA GLY A 108 -0.08 -10.10 10.05
C GLY A 108 0.10 -9.52 8.66
N SER A 109 -0.36 -8.26 8.42
CA SER A 109 -0.17 -7.62 7.11
C SER A 109 1.21 -6.98 6.96
N LEU A 110 1.97 -6.86 8.03
CA LEU A 110 3.26 -6.17 8.01
C LEU A 110 4.33 -6.98 7.29
N ILE A 111 5.03 -6.34 6.37
CA ILE A 111 6.10 -6.95 5.56
C ILE A 111 7.35 -6.09 5.62
N ASP A 112 8.47 -6.67 5.20
CA ASP A 112 9.75 -5.98 5.13
C ASP A 112 9.67 -4.82 4.12
N PRO A 113 10.27 -3.65 4.40
CA PRO A 113 10.24 -2.53 3.46
C PRO A 113 10.80 -2.86 2.07
N ARG A 114 11.79 -3.71 1.96
CA ARG A 114 12.33 -4.11 0.65
C ARG A 114 11.31 -4.91 -0.15
N LEU A 115 10.55 -5.76 0.53
CA LEU A 115 9.45 -6.49 -0.12
C LEU A 115 8.35 -5.51 -0.55
N ALA A 116 8.04 -4.52 0.29
CA ALA A 116 7.07 -3.47 -0.07
C ALA A 116 7.52 -2.71 -1.32
N TRP A 117 8.81 -2.42 -1.46
CA TRP A 117 9.36 -1.79 -2.65
C TRP A 117 9.13 -2.66 -3.90
N LYS A 118 9.35 -3.96 -3.76
CA LYS A 118 9.11 -4.90 -4.86
C LYS A 118 7.63 -4.91 -5.27
N VAL A 119 6.73 -4.92 -4.29
CA VAL A 119 5.28 -4.87 -4.53
C VAL A 119 4.91 -3.57 -5.24
N LEU A 120 5.47 -2.44 -4.81
CA LEU A 120 5.22 -1.15 -5.45
C LEU A 120 5.65 -1.15 -6.91
N ASN A 121 6.81 -1.70 -7.23
CA ASN A 121 7.28 -1.77 -8.61
C ASN A 121 6.38 -2.66 -9.47
N GLU A 122 5.90 -3.77 -8.94
CA GLU A 122 4.92 -4.59 -9.66
C GLU A 122 3.62 -3.83 -9.89
N PHE A 123 3.15 -3.11 -8.87
CA PHE A 123 1.95 -2.28 -8.97
C PHE A 123 2.08 -1.27 -10.11
N VAL A 124 3.20 -0.55 -10.16
CA VAL A 124 3.42 0.48 -11.19
C VAL A 124 3.46 -0.15 -12.59
N SER A 125 4.00 -1.35 -12.72
CA SER A 125 4.08 -2.06 -14.01
C SER A 125 2.71 -2.56 -14.48
N SER A 126 1.85 -3.00 -13.55
CA SER A 126 0.54 -3.57 -13.87
C SER A 126 -0.46 -3.19 -12.78
N PRO A 127 -0.87 -1.91 -12.71
CA PRO A 127 -1.62 -1.40 -11.55
C PRO A 127 -3.03 -1.99 -11.41
N HIS A 128 -3.61 -2.50 -12.49
CA HIS A 128 -4.95 -3.07 -12.43
C HIS A 128 -4.96 -4.58 -12.20
N GLU A 129 -3.78 -5.15 -11.93
CA GLU A 129 -3.61 -6.53 -11.50
C GLU A 129 -2.96 -6.53 -10.12
N ILE A 130 -3.42 -7.43 -9.24
CA ILE A 130 -2.88 -7.50 -7.90
C ILE A 130 -1.41 -7.98 -7.96
N PRO A 131 -0.48 -7.29 -7.27
CA PRO A 131 0.93 -7.71 -7.28
C PRO A 131 1.11 -9.12 -6.72
N GLN A 132 2.03 -9.87 -7.28
CA GLN A 132 2.20 -11.30 -6.95
C GLN A 132 3.38 -11.61 -6.04
N SER A 133 4.15 -10.59 -5.64
CA SER A 133 5.30 -10.80 -4.75
C SER A 133 4.93 -11.17 -3.33
N VAL A 134 3.67 -10.97 -2.93
CA VAL A 134 3.17 -11.30 -1.60
C VAL A 134 1.83 -12.00 -1.72
N GLU A 135 1.44 -12.68 -0.64
CA GLU A 135 0.08 -13.19 -0.48
C GLU A 135 -0.84 -12.03 -0.07
N TRP A 136 -2.12 -12.12 -0.40
CA TRP A 136 -3.11 -11.09 -0.08
C TRP A 136 -4.31 -11.70 0.63
N ILE A 137 -4.95 -10.88 1.47
CA ILE A 137 -6.21 -11.25 2.12
C ILE A 137 -7.21 -10.12 1.90
N SER A 138 -8.44 -10.47 1.53
CA SER A 138 -9.50 -9.48 1.41
C SER A 138 -9.77 -8.83 2.77
N SER A 139 -10.00 -7.52 2.77
CA SER A 139 -10.37 -6.81 4.01
C SER A 139 -11.64 -7.38 4.63
N GLN A 140 -12.51 -7.99 3.84
CA GLN A 140 -13.73 -8.62 4.33
C GLN A 140 -13.45 -9.91 5.09
N ASP A 141 -12.29 -10.52 4.89
CA ASP A 141 -11.88 -11.75 5.56
C ASP A 141 -11.05 -11.49 6.82
N VAL A 142 -10.75 -10.22 7.11
CA VAL A 142 -10.08 -9.81 8.34
C VAL A 142 -11.13 -9.61 9.42
N ASN A 143 -10.85 -10.14 10.61
CA ASN A 143 -11.77 -10.06 11.74
C ASN A 143 -11.57 -8.73 12.49
N TRP A 144 -12.20 -7.68 11.98
CA TRP A 144 -12.11 -6.34 12.59
C TRP A 144 -12.91 -6.28 13.91
N PRO A 145 -12.48 -5.45 14.88
CA PRO A 145 -13.25 -5.23 16.09
C PRO A 145 -14.66 -4.71 15.77
N GLN A 146 -15.65 -5.15 16.55
CA GLN A 146 -17.06 -4.83 16.28
C GLN A 146 -17.42 -3.35 16.46
N ASP A 147 -16.60 -2.62 17.18
CA ASP A 147 -16.85 -1.20 17.47
C ASP A 147 -16.36 -0.26 16.37
N TRP A 148 -15.96 -0.79 15.25
CA TRP A 148 -15.38 0.00 14.16
C TRP A 148 -16.32 0.11 12.96
#